data_8f99791a1b6fbe8c768d857f22abb252
#
_entry.id   8f99791a1b6fbe8c768d857f22abb252
#
_cell.length_a   1.000
_cell.length_b   1.000
_cell.length_c   1.000
_cell.angle_alpha   90.00
_cell.angle_beta   90.00
_cell.angle_gamma   90.00
#
_symmetry.space_group_name_H-M   'P 1'
#
loop_
_entity.id
_entity.type
_entity.pdbx_description
1 polymer ?
#
loop_
_entity_poly.entity_id
_entity_poly.type
_entity_poly.pdbx_seq_one_letter_code
_entity_poly.pdbx_strand_id
1 'polypeptide(L)' 'MINYLVKCPSDPYENTSTYDLDRAYDLCYNLSEEYGYAEIGYYNLNGHYQLVADYGSR' A
#
# COMPACT_ATOMS: atom_id res chain seq x y z
N MET A 1 16.91 1.58 3.16
CA MET A 1 15.62 2.24 2.88
C MET A 1 14.52 1.21 2.75
N ILE A 2 13.35 1.53 3.29
CA ILE A 2 12.20 0.64 3.19
C ILE A 2 11.46 0.90 1.89
N ASN A 3 11.18 -0.17 1.14
CA ASN A 3 10.36 -0.10 -0.06
C ASN A 3 8.91 -0.38 0.34
N TYR A 4 8.10 0.66 0.42
CA TYR A 4 6.69 0.54 0.79
C TYR A 4 5.88 0.08 -0.41
N LEU A 5 5.05 -0.94 -0.18
CA LEU A 5 4.17 -1.48 -1.21
C LEU A 5 2.76 -0.95 -0.96
N VAL A 6 2.17 -0.35 -1.98
CA VAL A 6 0.78 0.09 -1.93
C VAL A 6 -0.03 -0.93 -2.73
N LYS A 7 -0.88 -1.66 -2.03
CA LYS A 7 -1.65 -2.76 -2.61
C LYS A 7 -3.12 -2.42 -2.71
N CYS A 8 -3.70 -2.72 -3.86
CA CYS A 8 -5.13 -2.59 -4.11
C CYS A 8 -5.67 -3.96 -4.48
N PRO A 9 -6.24 -4.72 -3.53
CA PRO A 9 -6.71 -6.08 -3.82
C PRO A 9 -7.78 -6.18 -4.90
N SER A 10 -8.58 -5.11 -5.06
CA SER A 10 -9.63 -5.08 -6.10
C SER A 10 -9.05 -4.97 -7.50
N ASP A 11 -7.88 -4.37 -7.63
CA ASP A 11 -7.20 -4.23 -8.92
C ASP A 11 -5.69 -4.37 -8.73
N PRO A 12 -5.15 -5.61 -8.79
CA PRO A 12 -3.72 -5.84 -8.59
C PRO A 12 -2.81 -5.11 -9.58
N TYR A 13 -3.32 -4.71 -10.74
CA TYR A 13 -2.54 -3.96 -11.72
C TYR A 13 -2.20 -2.55 -11.24
N GLU A 14 -2.94 -2.03 -10.26
CA GLU A 14 -2.68 -0.73 -9.67
C GLU A 14 -1.69 -0.79 -8.50
N ASN A 15 -1.22 -1.98 -8.15
CA ASN A 15 -0.21 -2.12 -7.09
C ASN A 15 1.07 -1.39 -7.50
N THR A 16 1.65 -0.66 -6.56
CA THR A 16 2.86 0.12 -6.82
C THR A 16 3.76 0.12 -5.59
N SER A 17 4.95 0.68 -5.72
CA SER A 17 5.87 0.78 -4.60
C SER A 17 6.61 2.10 -4.63
N THR A 18 7.06 2.54 -3.45
CA THR A 18 7.83 3.77 -3.31
C THR A 18 8.67 3.69 -2.04
N TYR A 19 9.80 4.41 -2.03
CA TYR A 19 10.63 4.54 -0.84
C TYR A 19 10.19 5.71 0.05
N ASP A 20 9.23 6.53 -0.42
CA ASP A 20 8.73 7.71 0.30
C ASP A 20 7.38 7.36 0.95
N LEU A 21 7.36 7.33 2.28
CA LEU A 21 6.15 6.98 3.02
C LEU A 21 5.00 7.98 2.79
N ASP A 22 5.31 9.27 2.69
CA ASP A 22 4.28 10.28 2.43
C ASP A 22 3.61 10.04 1.09
N ARG A 23 4.40 9.69 0.07
CA ARG A 23 3.86 9.34 -1.23
C ARG A 23 3.03 8.06 -1.17
N ALA A 24 3.47 7.09 -0.35
CA ALA A 24 2.70 5.86 -0.17
C ALA A 24 1.32 6.15 0.40
N TYR A 25 1.23 7.06 1.37
CA TYR A 25 -0.07 7.47 1.92
C TYR A 25 -0.96 8.11 0.87
N ASP A 26 -0.42 9.02 0.05
CA ASP A 26 -1.17 9.67 -1.02
C ASP A 26 -1.70 8.65 -2.03
N LEU A 27 -0.84 7.74 -2.47
CA LEU A 27 -1.23 6.70 -3.42
C LEU A 27 -2.29 5.78 -2.83
N CYS A 28 -2.11 5.38 -1.59
CA CYS A 28 -3.05 4.49 -0.91
C CYS A 28 -4.43 5.15 -0.76
N TYR A 29 -4.44 6.40 -0.36
CA TYR A 29 -5.70 7.14 -0.21
C TYR A 29 -6.44 7.24 -1.55
N ASN A 30 -5.74 7.60 -2.61
CA ASN A 30 -6.35 7.74 -3.93
C ASN A 30 -6.90 6.41 -4.44
N LEU A 31 -6.17 5.31 -4.25
CA LEU A 31 -6.63 3.99 -4.65
C LEU A 31 -7.84 3.55 -3.83
N SER A 32 -7.87 3.85 -2.54
CA SER A 32 -9.00 3.49 -1.69
C SER A 32 -10.26 4.25 -2.10
N GLU A 33 -10.12 5.50 -2.53
CA GLU A 33 -11.24 6.30 -3.03
C GLU A 33 -11.82 5.71 -4.33
N GLU A 34 -10.96 5.20 -5.19
CA GLU A 34 -11.38 4.67 -6.48
C GLU A 34 -11.89 3.23 -6.40
N TYR A 35 -11.21 2.38 -5.62
CA TYR A 35 -11.48 0.94 -5.59
C TYR A 35 -12.07 0.44 -4.27
N GLY A 36 -12.25 1.33 -3.29
CA GLY A 36 -12.89 1.01 -2.03
C GLY A 36 -11.96 0.56 -0.92
N TYR A 37 -10.77 0.08 -1.24
CA TYR A 37 -9.79 -0.36 -0.23
C TYR A 37 -8.40 -0.39 -0.81
N ALA A 38 -7.43 0.07 -0.03
CA ALA A 38 -6.02 -0.07 -0.36
C ALA A 38 -5.20 -0.13 0.93
N GLU A 39 -4.03 -0.73 0.86
CA GLU A 39 -3.16 -0.87 2.03
C GLU A 39 -1.71 -0.58 1.70
N ILE A 40 -0.95 -0.19 2.72
CA ILE A 40 0.49 0.03 2.64
C ILE A 40 1.18 -0.97 3.55
N GLY A 41 2.21 -1.61 3.03
CA GLY A 41 3.02 -2.51 3.84
C GLY A 41 4.42 -2.64 3.28
N TYR A 42 5.23 -3.46 3.90
CA TYR A 42 6.57 -3.75 3.42
C TYR A 42 7.00 -5.13 3.92
N TYR A 43 8.03 -5.68 3.28
CA TYR A 43 8.64 -6.92 3.75
C TYR A 43 9.88 -6.57 4.58
N ASN A 44 9.95 -7.11 5.79
CA ASN A 44 11.09 -6.88 6.67
C ASN A 44 12.28 -7.76 6.23
N LEU A 45 13.39 -7.67 6.97
CA LEU A 45 14.62 -8.42 6.63
C LEU A 45 14.42 -9.93 6.67
N ASN A 46 13.43 -10.41 7.41
CA ASN A 46 13.10 -11.84 7.49
C ASN A 46 12.12 -12.29 6.42
N GLY A 47 11.72 -11.37 5.52
CA GLY A 47 10.78 -11.67 4.47
C GLY A 47 9.32 -11.69 4.90
N HIS A 48 9.02 -11.20 6.10
CA HIS A 48 7.65 -11.14 6.60
C HIS A 48 6.99 -9.82 6.23
N TYR A 49 5.74 -9.90 5.77
CA TYR A 49 4.97 -8.72 5.41
C TYR A 49 4.50 -7.98 6.67
N GLN A 50 4.73 -6.68 6.70
CA GLN A 50 4.32 -5.81 7.80
C GLN A 50 3.35 -4.77 7.28
N LEU A 51 2.13 -4.74 7.82
CA LEU A 51 1.14 -3.75 7.44
C LEU A 51 1.46 -2.43 8.14
N VAL A 52 1.52 -1.34 7.38
CA VAL A 52 1.74 0.01 7.91
C VAL A 52 0.42 0.74 8.14
N ALA A 53 -0.43 0.75 7.13
CA ALA A 53 -1.72 1.43 7.20
C ALA A 53 -2.64 0.89 6.13
N ASP A 54 -3.95 1.13 6.29
CA ASP A 54 -4.93 0.81 5.26
C ASP A 54 -6.05 1.85 5.27
N TYR A 55 -6.74 1.97 4.17
CA TYR A 55 -7.86 2.89 3.99
C TYR A 55 -9.01 2.17 3.31
N GLY A 56 -10.22 2.54 3.71
CA GLY A 56 -11.42 1.99 3.11
C GLY A 56 -11.90 0.74 3.82
N SER A 57 -12.78 0.00 3.16
CA SER A 57 -13.38 -1.22 3.71
C SER A 57 -13.29 -2.36 2.71
N ARG A 58 -12.99 -3.51 3.20
CA ARG A 58 -12.96 -4.74 2.39
C ARG A 58 -14.35 -5.25 2.12
#